data_8592b43fc113cef1a345cb921be0359a
#
_entry.id   8592b43fc113cef1a345cb921be0359a
#
_cell.length_a   1.000
_cell.length_b   1.000
_cell.length_c   1.000
_cell.angle_alpha   90.00
_cell.angle_beta   90.00
_cell.angle_gamma   90.00
#
_symmetry.space_group_name_H-M   'P 1'
#
loop_
_entity.id
_entity.type
_entity.pdbx_description
1 polymer ?
#
loop_
_entity_poly.entity_id
_entity_poly.type
_entity_poly.pdbx_seq_one_letter_code
_entity_poly.pdbx_strand_id
1 'polypeptide(L)'
;MKKWFATVLALVLALGLCSVSWADDCTNGDSCTVHKAAISGQHYATLAEAITATKTGDTVKLLADATGVDITGPGDRMVTIDLNGHNLTGSVRKSHDLTITDNSAEKKGVAAFDYVGCNVLYLNGGKVTITDAKILHALYVQDADVTINGGEYHKDGTGHAAAINVLQGAGSLTVNSGVFQTQDNLTSGGNTVVTCGDGWFAVGRATQGEYMVKKGNLYFYDLYTAVKAAEDNETITLLGDQTVSKQIVVDKSLTIDGNGNKVKLADTVDNVNLTNIAHGVFQFSGDNKIAVMKNLTFKDIDIDSVLIRAYNSGDNSRLTVDRCTFDNVKALNIVRAASESAQKSKLVVTNSTFKGCTASLNGIIQIDNNSTGNAASEITKNDFIGNKVGPANNVAVIYLSAPATVQNNYFDGNTTTANTNTKNGVVVTGSQAGGSKVESNAFVSHTFDGGDAQGAVYGAKGATTVSNNYYGAGINHLAKAGDGFSEGSVATGYTNMGSGNHSYTAPRYYYYNSTTTTTKDGSKTSPKTFDAGVGIYAVTAVLSVTGMAWVGKKRH
;
A
#
# COMPACT_ATOMS: atom_id res chain seq x y z
N MET A 1 -51.20 35.10 -38.76
CA MET A 1 -49.89 35.28 -38.16
C MET A 1 -49.76 34.65 -36.74
N LYS A 2 -50.77 34.74 -35.86
CA LYS A 2 -50.65 34.16 -34.51
C LYS A 2 -50.60 32.62 -34.40
N LYS A 3 -51.12 31.88 -35.35
CA LYS A 3 -51.08 30.40 -35.37
C LYS A 3 -49.75 29.83 -35.86
N TRP A 4 -49.02 30.55 -36.70
CA TRP A 4 -47.70 30.14 -37.18
C TRP A 4 -46.62 30.32 -36.12
N PHE A 5 -46.72 31.35 -35.27
CA PHE A 5 -45.78 31.56 -34.18
C PHE A 5 -45.88 30.46 -33.11
N ALA A 6 -47.09 29.98 -32.81
CA ALA A 6 -47.28 28.90 -31.86
C ALA A 6 -46.72 27.56 -32.33
N THR A 7 -46.82 27.29 -33.66
CA THR A 7 -46.31 26.04 -34.24
C THR A 7 -44.78 26.05 -34.35
N VAL A 8 -44.18 27.21 -34.68
CA VAL A 8 -42.70 27.33 -34.72
C VAL A 8 -42.12 27.32 -33.30
N LEU A 9 -42.80 27.94 -32.32
CA LEU A 9 -42.35 27.89 -30.91
C LEU A 9 -42.49 26.48 -30.32
N ALA A 10 -43.55 25.75 -30.67
CA ALA A 10 -43.70 24.35 -30.25
C ALA A 10 -42.68 23.43 -30.94
N LEU A 11 -42.30 23.69 -32.19
CA LEU A 11 -41.27 22.93 -32.90
C LEU A 11 -39.86 23.24 -32.36
N VAL A 12 -39.59 24.50 -31.99
CA VAL A 12 -38.30 24.88 -31.35
C VAL A 12 -38.21 24.35 -29.92
N LEU A 13 -39.33 24.34 -29.17
CA LEU A 13 -39.37 23.68 -27.88
C LEU A 13 -39.26 22.15 -28.00
N ALA A 14 -39.86 21.53 -29.03
CA ALA A 14 -39.75 20.09 -29.25
C ALA A 14 -38.35 19.69 -29.74
N LEU A 15 -37.66 20.53 -30.53
CA LEU A 15 -36.27 20.32 -30.94
C LEU A 15 -35.26 20.69 -29.85
N GLY A 16 -35.62 21.56 -28.89
CA GLY A 16 -34.80 21.91 -27.74
C GLY A 16 -34.96 20.93 -26.56
N LEU A 17 -36.00 20.07 -26.59
CA LEU A 17 -36.28 19.07 -25.57
C LEU A 17 -35.86 17.65 -25.97
N CYS A 18 -35.30 17.45 -27.17
CA CYS A 18 -34.90 16.15 -27.67
C CYS A 18 -33.42 15.80 -27.44
N SER A 19 -32.76 16.34 -26.43
CA SER A 19 -31.41 15.90 -26.11
C SER A 19 -31.13 15.73 -24.61
N VAL A 20 -32.18 15.72 -23.79
CA VAL A 20 -32.01 15.24 -22.42
C VAL A 20 -32.76 13.92 -22.35
N SER A 21 -32.12 12.86 -22.81
CA SER A 21 -32.46 11.52 -22.41
C SER A 21 -32.28 11.49 -20.89
N TRP A 22 -33.36 11.63 -20.15
CA TRP A 22 -33.36 11.38 -18.74
C TRP A 22 -32.98 9.93 -18.56
N ALA A 23 -31.83 9.69 -17.95
CA ALA A 23 -31.30 8.38 -17.67
C ALA A 23 -32.12 7.74 -16.54
N ASP A 24 -33.31 7.25 -16.84
CA ASP A 24 -34.17 6.62 -15.84
C ASP A 24 -33.87 5.14 -15.59
N ASP A 25 -32.92 4.53 -16.30
CA ASP A 25 -32.66 3.09 -16.17
C ASP A 25 -31.29 2.72 -15.55
N CYS A 26 -30.49 3.69 -15.10
CA CYS A 26 -29.23 3.41 -14.41
C CYS A 26 -29.37 3.63 -12.91
N THR A 27 -30.02 2.70 -12.22
CA THR A 27 -30.17 2.73 -10.76
C THR A 27 -28.91 2.29 -9.99
N ASN A 28 -27.86 1.85 -10.67
CA ASN A 28 -26.71 1.16 -10.06
C ASN A 28 -25.35 1.89 -10.22
N GLY A 29 -25.31 3.21 -10.22
CA GLY A 29 -24.04 3.95 -10.23
C GLY A 29 -23.10 3.53 -11.37
N ASP A 30 -21.86 3.14 -11.05
CA ASP A 30 -20.82 2.76 -12.03
C ASP A 30 -21.08 1.47 -12.82
N SER A 31 -22.12 0.70 -12.52
CA SER A 31 -22.48 -0.53 -13.22
C SER A 31 -23.55 -0.35 -14.31
N CYS A 32 -23.65 0.85 -14.87
CA CYS A 32 -24.58 1.15 -15.95
C CYS A 32 -24.19 0.44 -17.25
N THR A 33 -25.07 -0.41 -17.78
CA THR A 33 -24.84 -1.17 -19.02
C THR A 33 -25.28 -0.43 -20.29
N VAL A 34 -26.02 0.66 -20.14
CA VAL A 34 -26.63 1.42 -21.25
C VAL A 34 -25.76 2.59 -21.70
N HIS A 35 -25.07 3.24 -20.74
CA HIS A 35 -24.26 4.42 -20.99
C HIS A 35 -22.78 4.08 -21.06
N LYS A 36 -22.01 4.87 -21.82
CA LYS A 36 -20.58 4.65 -22.04
C LYS A 36 -19.68 5.50 -21.17
N ALA A 37 -20.18 6.61 -20.65
CA ALA A 37 -19.39 7.54 -19.87
C ALA A 37 -20.22 8.27 -18.81
N ALA A 38 -19.56 8.77 -17.76
CA ALA A 38 -20.17 9.61 -16.73
C ALA A 38 -19.28 10.81 -16.38
N ILE A 39 -19.91 11.90 -15.97
CA ILE A 39 -19.25 13.07 -15.37
C ILE A 39 -19.99 13.39 -14.07
N SER A 40 -19.29 13.31 -12.93
CA SER A 40 -19.87 13.62 -11.61
C SER A 40 -21.23 12.92 -11.35
N GLY A 41 -21.35 11.66 -11.80
CA GLY A 41 -22.57 10.86 -11.63
C GLY A 41 -23.65 11.07 -12.72
N GLN A 42 -23.51 12.04 -13.61
CA GLN A 42 -24.38 12.17 -14.78
C GLN A 42 -23.89 11.27 -15.91
N HIS A 43 -24.74 10.40 -16.43
CA HIS A 43 -24.42 9.40 -17.44
C HIS A 43 -24.68 9.92 -18.87
N TYR A 44 -23.85 9.47 -19.81
CA TYR A 44 -23.91 9.82 -21.23
C TYR A 44 -23.90 8.57 -22.10
N ALA A 45 -24.72 8.57 -23.14
CA ALA A 45 -24.82 7.42 -24.06
C ALA A 45 -23.51 7.15 -24.79
N THR A 46 -22.73 8.18 -25.08
CA THR A 46 -21.44 8.08 -25.75
C THR A 46 -20.35 8.89 -25.04
N LEU A 47 -19.08 8.50 -25.23
CA LEU A 47 -17.94 9.27 -24.77
C LEU A 47 -17.89 10.66 -25.42
N ALA A 48 -18.28 10.79 -26.70
CA ALA A 48 -18.31 12.07 -27.41
C ALA A 48 -19.29 13.07 -26.78
N GLU A 49 -20.48 12.61 -26.37
CA GLU A 49 -21.46 13.45 -25.67
C GLU A 49 -20.89 13.90 -24.30
N ALA A 50 -20.28 12.98 -23.54
CA ALA A 50 -19.65 13.32 -22.28
C ALA A 50 -18.55 14.38 -22.47
N ILE A 51 -17.63 14.19 -23.43
CA ILE A 51 -16.57 15.16 -23.72
C ILE A 51 -17.14 16.51 -24.12
N THR A 52 -18.21 16.54 -24.92
CA THR A 52 -18.87 17.80 -25.32
C THR A 52 -19.47 18.54 -24.12
N ALA A 53 -19.95 17.80 -23.13
CA ALA A 53 -20.54 18.35 -21.90
C ALA A 53 -19.51 18.77 -20.84
N THR A 54 -18.22 18.38 -20.98
CA THR A 54 -17.18 18.68 -19.97
C THR A 54 -16.95 20.18 -19.78
N LYS A 55 -16.59 20.54 -18.57
CA LYS A 55 -16.00 21.82 -18.18
C LYS A 55 -14.53 21.59 -17.83
N THR A 56 -13.76 22.68 -17.77
CA THR A 56 -12.35 22.59 -17.33
C THR A 56 -12.26 21.95 -15.95
N GLY A 57 -11.46 20.89 -15.84
CA GLY A 57 -11.25 20.15 -14.60
C GLY A 57 -12.20 18.98 -14.38
N ASP A 58 -13.17 18.75 -15.27
CA ASP A 58 -14.02 17.58 -15.20
C ASP A 58 -13.25 16.28 -15.54
N THR A 59 -13.64 15.20 -14.87
CA THR A 59 -13.21 13.84 -15.22
C THR A 59 -14.35 13.09 -15.87
N VAL A 60 -14.11 12.62 -17.08
CA VAL A 60 -14.98 11.70 -17.80
C VAL A 60 -14.59 10.28 -17.43
N LYS A 61 -15.43 9.59 -16.68
CA LYS A 61 -15.24 8.20 -16.29
C LYS A 61 -15.89 7.28 -17.31
N LEU A 62 -15.17 6.30 -17.82
CA LEU A 62 -15.76 5.28 -18.68
C LEU A 62 -16.61 4.31 -17.84
N LEU A 63 -17.78 3.96 -18.37
CA LEU A 63 -18.72 2.98 -17.80
C LEU A 63 -18.79 1.70 -18.64
N ALA A 64 -18.25 1.74 -19.86
CA ALA A 64 -18.10 0.62 -20.76
C ALA A 64 -17.02 0.95 -21.81
N ASP A 65 -16.56 -0.06 -22.54
CA ASP A 65 -15.64 0.13 -23.65
C ASP A 65 -16.14 1.20 -24.63
N ALA A 66 -15.27 2.12 -24.97
CA ALA A 66 -15.56 3.24 -25.85
C ALA A 66 -14.67 3.21 -27.10
N THR A 67 -15.22 3.63 -28.22
CA THR A 67 -14.49 3.73 -29.49
C THR A 67 -14.36 5.16 -29.95
N GLY A 68 -13.24 5.44 -30.56
CA GLY A 68 -12.72 6.61 -31.23
C GLY A 68 -13.41 7.93 -31.03
N VAL A 69 -12.72 8.87 -30.43
CA VAL A 69 -13.24 10.21 -30.27
C VAL A 69 -12.23 11.21 -30.81
N ASP A 70 -12.66 12.00 -31.78
CA ASP A 70 -11.98 13.27 -32.03
C ASP A 70 -12.28 14.19 -30.86
N ILE A 71 -11.33 14.39 -29.98
CA ILE A 71 -11.44 15.37 -28.88
C ILE A 71 -11.18 16.76 -29.48
N THR A 72 -12.07 17.17 -30.37
CA THR A 72 -12.08 18.48 -31.02
C THR A 72 -13.25 19.26 -30.45
N GLY A 73 -13.02 20.07 -29.48
CA GLY A 73 -14.03 20.98 -28.93
C GLY A 73 -13.55 22.43 -28.96
N PRO A 74 -14.43 23.41 -28.90
CA PRO A 74 -14.04 24.81 -28.86
C PRO A 74 -13.48 25.17 -27.47
N GLY A 75 -12.29 25.77 -27.42
CA GLY A 75 -11.71 26.39 -26.24
C GLY A 75 -10.62 25.58 -25.55
N ASP A 76 -9.87 26.26 -24.67
CA ASP A 76 -8.73 25.73 -23.90
C ASP A 76 -9.22 24.90 -22.69
N ARG A 77 -9.85 23.76 -22.93
CA ARG A 77 -10.33 22.88 -21.85
C ARG A 77 -9.31 21.79 -21.55
N MET A 78 -8.99 21.63 -20.29
CA MET A 78 -8.32 20.43 -19.81
C MET A 78 -9.38 19.36 -19.50
N VAL A 79 -9.29 18.21 -20.13
CA VAL A 79 -10.19 17.07 -19.93
C VAL A 79 -9.38 15.91 -19.34
N THR A 80 -9.90 15.29 -18.32
CA THR A 80 -9.38 14.01 -17.80
C THR A 80 -10.30 12.89 -18.27
N ILE A 81 -9.75 11.86 -18.88
CA ILE A 81 -10.44 10.61 -19.18
C ILE A 81 -9.92 9.55 -18.23
N ASP A 82 -10.80 9.05 -17.38
CA ASP A 82 -10.55 7.90 -16.52
C ASP A 82 -11.09 6.65 -17.23
N LEU A 83 -10.20 5.76 -17.60
CA LEU A 83 -10.55 4.51 -18.30
C LEU A 83 -11.37 3.57 -17.41
N ASN A 84 -11.27 3.67 -16.08
CA ASN A 84 -12.07 2.92 -15.12
C ASN A 84 -12.16 1.41 -15.44
N GLY A 85 -11.08 0.82 -15.93
CA GLY A 85 -11.01 -0.60 -16.31
C GLY A 85 -11.63 -0.94 -17.66
N HIS A 86 -12.03 0.06 -18.46
CA HIS A 86 -12.60 -0.13 -19.78
C HIS A 86 -11.61 0.24 -20.88
N ASN A 87 -11.81 -0.34 -22.06
CA ASN A 87 -10.99 -0.06 -23.21
C ASN A 87 -11.43 1.23 -23.90
N LEU A 88 -10.45 2.05 -24.28
CA LEU A 88 -10.63 3.17 -25.18
C LEU A 88 -9.91 2.82 -26.49
N THR A 89 -10.65 2.71 -27.59
CA THR A 89 -10.12 2.39 -28.93
C THR A 89 -10.42 3.50 -29.91
N GLY A 90 -9.54 3.77 -30.87
CA GLY A 90 -9.70 4.79 -31.90
C GLY A 90 -8.71 5.96 -31.80
N SER A 91 -8.70 6.91 -32.71
CA SER A 91 -7.74 8.02 -32.70
C SER A 91 -8.18 9.15 -31.77
N VAL A 92 -7.28 9.64 -30.92
CA VAL A 92 -7.47 10.90 -30.21
C VAL A 92 -6.81 12.00 -31.03
N ARG A 93 -7.59 12.65 -31.85
CA ARG A 93 -7.17 13.92 -32.49
C ARG A 93 -7.55 15.07 -31.59
N LYS A 94 -6.63 16.01 -31.40
CA LYS A 94 -6.79 16.93 -30.31
C LYS A 94 -6.32 18.35 -30.59
N SER A 95 -7.06 19.31 -29.97
CA SER A 95 -6.67 20.71 -29.83
C SER A 95 -6.59 21.20 -28.37
N HIS A 96 -6.77 20.32 -27.36
CA HIS A 96 -6.86 20.71 -25.93
C HIS A 96 -5.98 19.85 -25.03
N ASP A 97 -5.75 20.29 -23.79
CA ASP A 97 -5.01 19.53 -22.79
C ASP A 97 -5.82 18.30 -22.34
N LEU A 98 -5.19 17.15 -22.32
CA LEU A 98 -5.79 15.86 -22.03
C LEU A 98 -4.98 15.13 -20.96
N THR A 99 -5.67 14.60 -19.96
CA THR A 99 -5.11 13.59 -19.08
C THR A 99 -5.80 12.26 -19.35
N ILE A 100 -5.04 11.20 -19.54
CA ILE A 100 -5.52 9.81 -19.60
C ILE A 100 -5.03 9.10 -18.35
N THR A 101 -5.96 8.55 -17.58
CA THR A 101 -5.67 7.77 -16.38
C THR A 101 -6.57 6.55 -16.35
N ASP A 102 -6.23 5.58 -15.53
CA ASP A 102 -7.10 4.47 -15.18
C ASP A 102 -7.12 4.31 -13.66
N ASN A 103 -8.21 4.72 -13.02
CA ASN A 103 -8.37 4.63 -11.57
C ASN A 103 -9.08 3.34 -11.13
N SER A 104 -9.23 2.37 -12.02
CA SER A 104 -9.80 1.07 -11.66
C SER A 104 -8.81 0.20 -10.88
N ALA A 105 -9.33 -0.70 -10.06
CA ALA A 105 -8.51 -1.64 -9.29
C ALA A 105 -7.79 -2.68 -10.17
N GLU A 106 -8.33 -3.03 -11.33
CA GLU A 106 -7.78 -4.06 -12.21
C GLU A 106 -6.96 -3.50 -13.39
N LYS A 107 -6.99 -2.21 -13.64
CA LYS A 107 -6.36 -1.49 -14.77
C LYS A 107 -6.38 -2.27 -16.07
N LYS A 108 -7.58 -2.66 -16.46
CA LYS A 108 -7.83 -3.31 -17.75
C LYS A 108 -7.99 -2.31 -18.89
N GLY A 109 -8.21 -1.04 -18.56
CA GLY A 109 -8.40 0.01 -19.53
C GLY A 109 -7.16 0.19 -20.38
N VAL A 110 -7.32 0.01 -21.67
CA VAL A 110 -6.26 0.11 -22.66
C VAL A 110 -6.64 1.18 -23.64
N ALA A 111 -5.84 2.23 -23.72
CA ALA A 111 -5.97 3.17 -24.82
C ALA A 111 -5.29 2.56 -26.04
N ALA A 112 -6.06 1.92 -26.90
CA ALA A 112 -5.62 1.37 -28.16
C ALA A 112 -6.40 1.99 -29.31
N PHE A 113 -5.71 2.34 -30.39
CA PHE A 113 -6.33 2.97 -31.57
C PHE A 113 -5.99 2.20 -32.83
N ASP A 114 -6.97 2.04 -33.69
CA ASP A 114 -6.75 1.56 -35.04
C ASP A 114 -6.40 2.75 -35.96
N TYR A 115 -5.14 2.81 -36.36
CA TYR A 115 -4.65 3.77 -37.33
C TYR A 115 -4.09 3.02 -38.55
N VAL A 116 -4.81 3.09 -39.67
CA VAL A 116 -4.40 2.44 -40.93
C VAL A 116 -4.07 0.95 -40.74
N GLY A 117 -4.89 0.22 -40.00
CA GLY A 117 -4.68 -1.21 -39.73
C GLY A 117 -3.66 -1.53 -38.62
N CYS A 118 -3.20 -0.52 -37.87
CA CYS A 118 -2.31 -0.68 -36.73
C CYS A 118 -3.02 -0.17 -35.47
N ASN A 119 -3.07 -0.99 -34.44
CA ASN A 119 -3.63 -0.57 -33.15
C ASN A 119 -2.60 0.29 -32.41
N VAL A 120 -2.74 1.61 -32.46
CA VAL A 120 -1.82 2.55 -31.80
C VAL A 120 -2.59 3.70 -31.14
N LEU A 121 -2.07 4.19 -30.03
CA LEU A 121 -2.54 5.46 -29.46
C LEU A 121 -1.82 6.61 -30.18
N TYR A 122 -2.52 7.34 -31.02
CA TYR A 122 -1.95 8.42 -31.81
C TYR A 122 -2.30 9.78 -31.22
N LEU A 123 -1.30 10.48 -30.70
CA LEU A 123 -1.43 11.80 -30.07
C LEU A 123 -0.90 12.88 -31.00
N ASN A 124 -1.79 13.75 -31.46
CA ASN A 124 -1.48 14.82 -32.38
C ASN A 124 -1.95 16.16 -31.82
N GLY A 125 -1.01 16.99 -31.38
CA GLY A 125 -1.25 18.34 -30.84
C GLY A 125 -1.62 18.40 -29.35
N GLY A 126 -1.44 19.58 -28.77
CA GLY A 126 -1.74 19.93 -27.38
C GLY A 126 -0.86 19.25 -26.33
N LYS A 127 -1.19 19.47 -25.06
CA LYS A 127 -0.50 18.84 -23.93
C LYS A 127 -1.25 17.58 -23.49
N VAL A 128 -0.58 16.46 -23.44
CA VAL A 128 -1.16 15.19 -23.01
C VAL A 128 -0.38 14.64 -21.81
N THR A 129 -1.07 14.34 -20.74
CA THR A 129 -0.52 13.65 -19.59
C THR A 129 -1.10 12.25 -19.51
N ILE A 130 -0.26 11.23 -19.39
CA ILE A 130 -0.68 9.84 -19.18
C ILE A 130 -0.21 9.44 -17.78
N THR A 131 -1.17 9.06 -16.94
CA THR A 131 -0.91 8.64 -15.57
C THR A 131 -1.52 7.27 -15.35
N ASP A 132 -0.69 6.30 -15.03
CA ASP A 132 -1.11 4.95 -14.64
C ASP A 132 -2.00 4.18 -15.63
N ALA A 133 -2.02 4.54 -16.91
CA ALA A 133 -2.76 3.81 -17.92
C ALA A 133 -1.94 2.62 -18.47
N LYS A 134 -2.63 1.55 -18.84
CA LYS A 134 -2.03 0.43 -19.56
C LYS A 134 -2.23 0.62 -21.06
N ILE A 135 -1.16 0.74 -21.82
CA ILE A 135 -1.16 0.92 -23.27
C ILE A 135 -0.69 -0.39 -23.91
N LEU A 136 -1.61 -1.18 -24.46
CA LEU A 136 -1.32 -2.49 -25.06
C LEU A 136 -0.70 -2.43 -26.45
N HIS A 137 -0.75 -1.26 -27.08
CA HIS A 137 -0.21 -1.04 -28.41
C HIS A 137 0.69 0.17 -28.42
N ALA A 138 1.46 0.36 -29.46
CA ALA A 138 2.42 1.45 -29.53
C ALA A 138 1.78 2.84 -29.34
N LEU A 139 2.44 3.67 -28.55
CA LEU A 139 2.11 5.09 -28.40
C LEU A 139 2.81 5.89 -29.50
N TYR A 140 2.06 6.63 -30.30
CA TYR A 140 2.58 7.54 -31.32
C TYR A 140 2.40 8.98 -30.88
N VAL A 141 3.50 9.71 -30.85
CA VAL A 141 3.53 11.13 -30.51
C VAL A 141 3.89 11.94 -31.74
N GLN A 142 2.96 12.80 -32.17
CA GLN A 142 3.19 13.76 -33.25
C GLN A 142 2.58 15.11 -32.86
N ASP A 143 3.32 16.19 -32.96
CA ASP A 143 2.88 17.55 -32.66
C ASP A 143 2.23 17.76 -31.27
N ALA A 144 2.36 16.79 -30.37
CA ALA A 144 1.84 16.83 -29.01
C ALA A 144 2.97 16.93 -27.98
N ASP A 145 2.75 17.70 -26.92
CA ASP A 145 3.64 17.70 -25.74
C ASP A 145 3.13 16.62 -24.77
N VAL A 146 3.78 15.46 -24.77
CA VAL A 146 3.36 14.31 -23.98
C VAL A 146 4.20 14.15 -22.72
N THR A 147 3.54 14.04 -21.58
CA THR A 147 4.14 13.70 -20.29
C THR A 147 3.63 12.35 -19.80
N ILE A 148 4.53 11.43 -19.51
CA ILE A 148 4.23 10.10 -18.98
C ILE A 148 4.67 10.07 -17.51
N ASN A 149 3.70 9.94 -16.58
CA ASN A 149 3.92 9.89 -15.14
C ASN A 149 3.74 8.48 -14.54
N GLY A 150 3.53 7.49 -15.37
CA GLY A 150 3.35 6.10 -14.96
C GLY A 150 2.74 5.28 -16.08
N GLY A 151 2.32 4.06 -15.77
CA GLY A 151 1.67 3.18 -16.74
C GLY A 151 2.56 2.05 -17.23
N GLU A 152 1.97 1.23 -18.07
CA GLU A 152 2.57 0.06 -18.68
C GLU A 152 2.42 0.15 -20.21
N TYR A 153 3.54 0.13 -20.92
CA TYR A 153 3.58 0.40 -22.37
C TYR A 153 4.10 -0.81 -23.12
N HIS A 154 3.23 -1.39 -23.93
CA HIS A 154 3.54 -2.57 -24.74
C HIS A 154 3.97 -2.14 -26.15
N LYS A 155 4.83 -2.95 -26.77
CA LYS A 155 5.06 -2.86 -28.20
C LYS A 155 3.91 -3.49 -28.97
N ASP A 156 3.60 -2.95 -30.12
CA ASP A 156 2.66 -3.57 -31.03
C ASP A 156 3.23 -4.87 -31.61
N GLY A 157 2.46 -5.95 -31.55
CA GLY A 157 2.82 -7.23 -32.14
C GLY A 157 2.78 -7.26 -33.68
N THR A 158 2.30 -6.21 -34.33
CA THR A 158 1.96 -6.19 -35.77
C THR A 158 2.94 -5.45 -36.67
N GLY A 159 4.13 -5.06 -36.16
CA GLY A 159 5.18 -4.50 -37.01
C GLY A 159 5.82 -3.20 -36.52
N HIS A 160 5.35 -2.64 -35.39
CA HIS A 160 6.01 -1.50 -34.76
C HIS A 160 6.99 -1.98 -33.72
N ALA A 161 8.27 -1.62 -33.89
CA ALA A 161 9.36 -2.12 -33.05
C ALA A 161 9.40 -1.49 -31.66
N ALA A 162 8.80 -0.33 -31.47
CA ALA A 162 8.90 0.48 -30.26
C ALA A 162 7.55 0.65 -29.53
N ALA A 163 7.59 0.59 -28.19
CA ALA A 163 6.42 0.91 -27.36
C ALA A 163 6.02 2.39 -27.46
N ILE A 164 6.99 3.27 -27.66
CA ILE A 164 6.77 4.69 -27.91
C ILE A 164 7.47 5.10 -29.21
N ASN A 165 6.72 5.69 -30.10
CA ASN A 165 7.23 6.22 -31.36
C ASN A 165 7.01 7.74 -31.38
N VAL A 166 8.08 8.51 -31.50
CA VAL A 166 8.02 9.96 -31.70
C VAL A 166 8.18 10.23 -33.18
N LEU A 167 7.12 10.72 -33.83
CA LEU A 167 7.12 11.06 -35.23
C LEU A 167 7.72 12.45 -35.42
N GLN A 168 8.15 12.76 -36.64
CA GLN A 168 8.61 14.12 -36.97
C GLN A 168 7.48 15.11 -36.82
N GLY A 169 7.71 16.16 -36.01
CA GLY A 169 6.73 17.19 -35.70
C GLY A 169 7.26 18.17 -34.66
N ALA A 170 6.43 19.08 -34.18
CA ALA A 170 6.78 20.10 -33.18
C ALA A 170 6.59 19.62 -31.73
N GLY A 171 6.14 18.39 -31.53
CA GLY A 171 5.82 17.85 -30.23
C GLY A 171 7.04 17.44 -29.40
N SER A 172 6.84 17.27 -28.10
CA SER A 172 7.84 16.81 -27.14
C SER A 172 7.38 15.60 -26.35
N LEU A 173 8.33 14.79 -25.88
CA LEU A 173 8.08 13.65 -24.99
C LEU A 173 8.87 13.80 -23.69
N THR A 174 8.18 13.79 -22.57
CA THR A 174 8.77 13.70 -21.24
C THR A 174 8.31 12.41 -20.57
N VAL A 175 9.26 11.57 -20.18
CA VAL A 175 8.97 10.32 -19.45
C VAL A 175 9.51 10.48 -18.02
N ASN A 176 8.61 10.52 -17.05
CA ASN A 176 8.97 10.62 -15.63
C ASN A 176 8.94 9.25 -14.94
N SER A 177 8.02 8.38 -15.35
CA SER A 177 7.84 7.05 -14.77
C SER A 177 7.14 6.11 -15.77
N GLY A 178 7.05 4.84 -15.42
CA GLY A 178 6.39 3.78 -16.19
C GLY A 178 7.32 2.63 -16.50
N VAL A 179 6.73 1.55 -17.02
CA VAL A 179 7.46 0.36 -17.50
C VAL A 179 7.15 0.12 -18.98
N PHE A 180 8.17 -0.22 -19.75
CA PHE A 180 8.13 -0.20 -21.22
C PHE A 180 8.69 -1.50 -21.78
N GLN A 181 8.08 -2.05 -22.82
CA GLN A 181 8.60 -3.25 -23.52
C GLN A 181 9.75 -2.95 -24.48
N THR A 182 10.06 -1.68 -24.74
CA THR A 182 11.24 -1.28 -25.50
C THR A 182 11.92 -0.07 -24.87
N GLN A 183 13.19 0.13 -25.19
CA GLN A 183 13.96 1.26 -24.66
C GLN A 183 13.96 2.50 -25.56
N ASP A 184 13.29 2.43 -26.71
CA ASP A 184 13.27 3.49 -27.71
C ASP A 184 12.59 4.75 -27.14
N ASN A 185 13.19 5.90 -27.44
CA ASN A 185 12.70 7.22 -27.02
C ASN A 185 12.64 7.47 -25.50
N LEU A 186 13.13 6.55 -24.65
CA LEU A 186 13.10 6.71 -23.19
C LEU A 186 14.23 7.60 -22.63
N THR A 187 15.27 7.85 -23.39
CA THR A 187 16.45 8.65 -22.94
C THR A 187 16.22 10.17 -22.99
N SER A 188 15.08 10.62 -23.52
CA SER A 188 14.76 12.05 -23.59
C SER A 188 14.69 12.68 -22.19
N GLY A 189 15.06 13.95 -22.07
CA GLY A 189 15.01 14.68 -20.81
C GLY A 189 16.07 14.27 -19.77
N GLY A 190 17.14 13.57 -20.19
CA GLY A 190 18.23 13.15 -19.29
C GLY A 190 17.93 11.88 -18.49
N ASN A 191 17.02 11.07 -18.97
CA ASN A 191 16.71 9.76 -18.37
C ASN A 191 17.84 8.75 -18.58
N THR A 192 18.01 7.90 -17.59
CA THR A 192 18.77 6.66 -17.68
C THR A 192 17.80 5.50 -17.78
N VAL A 193 17.92 4.71 -18.85
CA VAL A 193 17.08 3.50 -19.03
C VAL A 193 17.66 2.37 -18.22
N VAL A 194 16.80 1.69 -17.48
CA VAL A 194 17.14 0.55 -16.61
C VAL A 194 16.34 -0.67 -17.03
N THR A 195 17.00 -1.81 -17.16
CA THR A 195 16.34 -3.10 -17.45
C THR A 195 15.63 -3.61 -16.19
N CYS A 196 14.38 -4.05 -16.34
CA CYS A 196 13.53 -4.54 -15.24
C CYS A 196 13.37 -6.07 -15.21
N GLY A 197 14.06 -6.80 -16.08
CA GLY A 197 13.81 -8.23 -16.33
C GLY A 197 12.71 -8.45 -17.36
N ASP A 198 12.60 -9.68 -17.86
CA ASP A 198 11.57 -10.14 -18.82
C ASP A 198 11.39 -9.23 -20.07
N GLY A 199 12.44 -8.51 -20.45
CA GLY A 199 12.40 -7.59 -21.59
C GLY A 199 11.70 -6.27 -21.34
N TRP A 200 11.45 -5.90 -20.07
CA TRP A 200 10.92 -4.62 -19.68
C TRP A 200 12.00 -3.62 -19.30
N PHE A 201 11.69 -2.35 -19.43
CA PHE A 201 12.56 -1.22 -19.13
C PHE A 201 11.82 -0.20 -18.27
N ALA A 202 12.58 0.51 -17.44
CA ALA A 202 12.11 1.65 -16.66
C ALA A 202 13.04 2.83 -16.86
N VAL A 203 12.64 4.00 -16.39
CA VAL A 203 13.48 5.21 -16.43
C VAL A 203 13.81 5.68 -15.03
N GLY A 204 15.07 6.09 -14.85
CA GLY A 204 15.56 6.80 -13.68
C GLY A 204 16.39 8.00 -14.10
N ARG A 205 16.76 8.85 -13.15
CA ARG A 205 17.61 10.04 -13.39
C ARG A 205 18.82 10.07 -12.49
N ALA A 206 19.92 10.63 -12.97
CA ALA A 206 21.14 10.85 -12.20
C ALA A 206 20.99 11.99 -11.18
N THR A 207 20.01 12.90 -11.37
CA THR A 207 19.73 14.03 -10.48
C THR A 207 18.36 13.86 -9.82
N GLN A 208 18.25 14.21 -8.55
CA GLN A 208 17.03 14.03 -7.77
C GLN A 208 15.84 14.82 -8.34
N GLY A 209 15.95 16.14 -8.48
CA GLY A 209 14.81 16.98 -8.87
C GLY A 209 13.57 16.69 -8.03
N GLU A 210 12.44 16.38 -8.69
CA GLU A 210 11.17 15.99 -8.08
C GLU A 210 11.05 14.49 -7.79
N TYR A 211 12.11 13.71 -8.05
CA TYR A 211 12.12 12.26 -7.87
C TYR A 211 12.36 11.90 -6.41
N MET A 212 11.43 11.20 -5.82
CA MET A 212 11.38 10.94 -4.38
C MET A 212 11.77 9.51 -3.98
N VAL A 213 12.30 8.71 -4.90
CA VAL A 213 12.77 7.36 -4.62
C VAL A 213 14.16 7.17 -5.17
N LYS A 214 15.08 6.65 -4.35
CA LYS A 214 16.48 6.44 -4.73
C LYS A 214 16.83 4.95 -4.74
N LYS A 215 17.52 4.51 -5.79
CA LYS A 215 18.15 3.21 -5.92
C LYS A 215 19.58 3.38 -6.44
N GLY A 216 20.57 3.02 -5.64
CA GLY A 216 21.98 3.29 -6.00
C GLY A 216 22.23 4.76 -6.30
N ASN A 217 22.68 5.06 -7.51
CA ASN A 217 22.95 6.43 -7.98
C ASN A 217 21.81 7.03 -8.81
N LEU A 218 20.69 6.32 -8.94
CA LEU A 218 19.54 6.76 -9.72
C LEU A 218 18.37 7.15 -8.82
N TYR A 219 17.60 8.11 -9.29
CA TYR A 219 16.38 8.60 -8.67
C TYR A 219 15.19 8.22 -9.54
N PHE A 220 14.11 7.76 -8.91
CA PHE A 220 12.87 7.33 -9.54
C PHE A 220 11.72 8.19 -9.06
N TYR A 221 10.73 8.35 -9.93
CA TYR A 221 9.56 9.16 -9.63
C TYR A 221 8.68 8.52 -8.55
N ASP A 222 8.49 7.20 -8.62
CA ASP A 222 7.65 6.42 -7.72
C ASP A 222 8.30 5.11 -7.27
N LEU A 223 7.74 4.55 -6.20
CA LEU A 223 8.22 3.31 -5.59
C LEU A 223 8.02 2.09 -6.50
N TYR A 224 6.90 2.02 -7.24
CA TYR A 224 6.62 0.90 -8.14
C TYR A 224 7.71 0.74 -9.20
N THR A 225 8.02 1.82 -9.89
CA THR A 225 9.06 1.84 -10.94
C THR A 225 10.44 1.51 -10.36
N ALA A 226 10.78 2.03 -9.17
CA ALA A 226 12.04 1.71 -8.50
C ALA A 226 12.14 0.21 -8.12
N VAL A 227 11.06 -0.40 -7.63
CA VAL A 227 11.02 -1.84 -7.32
C VAL A 227 11.16 -2.68 -8.58
N LYS A 228 10.50 -2.31 -9.66
CA LYS A 228 10.64 -2.99 -10.96
C LYS A 228 12.08 -2.92 -11.50
N ALA A 229 12.73 -1.77 -11.35
CA ALA A 229 14.10 -1.52 -11.79
C ALA A 229 15.17 -2.12 -10.84
N ALA A 230 14.79 -2.62 -9.66
CA ALA A 230 15.75 -3.16 -8.71
C ALA A 230 16.25 -4.56 -9.10
N GLU A 231 17.47 -4.85 -8.69
CA GLU A 231 18.09 -6.18 -8.75
C GLU A 231 18.17 -6.80 -7.34
N ASP A 232 18.57 -8.07 -7.27
CA ASP A 232 18.78 -8.76 -6.00
C ASP A 232 19.81 -8.03 -5.13
N ASN A 233 19.50 -7.92 -3.83
CA ASN A 233 20.34 -7.32 -2.78
C ASN A 233 20.50 -5.80 -2.87
N GLU A 234 19.70 -5.12 -3.68
CA GLU A 234 19.70 -3.67 -3.71
C GLU A 234 18.85 -3.06 -2.58
N THR A 235 19.07 -1.78 -2.37
CA THR A 235 18.28 -0.96 -1.43
C THR A 235 17.59 0.17 -2.19
N ILE A 236 16.28 0.26 -1.96
CA ILE A 236 15.46 1.40 -2.37
C ILE A 236 15.24 2.27 -1.13
N THR A 237 15.52 3.56 -1.23
CA THR A 237 15.33 4.53 -0.15
C THR A 237 14.32 5.58 -0.56
N LEU A 238 13.30 5.79 0.26
CA LEU A 238 12.36 6.89 0.07
C LEU A 238 13.00 8.21 0.51
N LEU A 239 12.91 9.24 -0.32
CA LEU A 239 13.39 10.59 -0.04
C LEU A 239 12.24 11.56 0.27
N GLY A 240 11.00 11.10 0.09
CA GLY A 240 9.76 11.80 0.39
C GLY A 240 8.60 10.82 0.51
N ASP A 241 7.47 11.33 0.97
CA ASP A 241 6.23 10.55 1.10
C ASP A 241 5.83 9.99 -0.27
N GLN A 242 5.27 8.78 -0.27
CA GLN A 242 4.83 8.08 -1.48
C GLN A 242 3.35 7.80 -1.43
N THR A 243 2.69 7.92 -2.58
CA THR A 243 1.34 7.39 -2.80
C THR A 243 1.45 6.16 -3.69
N VAL A 244 0.97 5.03 -3.20
CA VAL A 244 0.99 3.75 -3.92
C VAL A 244 -0.36 3.55 -4.59
N SER A 245 -0.36 3.51 -5.91
CA SER A 245 -1.53 3.25 -6.76
C SER A 245 -1.52 1.86 -7.41
N LYS A 246 -0.42 1.13 -7.26
CA LYS A 246 -0.23 -0.21 -7.83
C LYS A 246 0.25 -1.20 -6.78
N GLN A 247 -0.09 -2.46 -6.96
CA GLN A 247 0.49 -3.53 -6.16
C GLN A 247 2.02 -3.52 -6.27
N ILE A 248 2.70 -3.48 -5.15
CA ILE A 248 4.16 -3.59 -5.09
C ILE A 248 4.52 -5.06 -4.89
N VAL A 249 4.87 -5.73 -5.97
CA VAL A 249 5.34 -7.12 -5.93
C VAL A 249 6.86 -7.12 -5.85
N VAL A 250 7.39 -7.68 -4.76
CA VAL A 250 8.82 -7.86 -4.52
C VAL A 250 9.14 -9.35 -4.64
N ASP A 251 9.72 -9.72 -5.76
CA ASP A 251 10.14 -11.08 -6.13
C ASP A 251 11.65 -11.29 -6.04
N LYS A 252 12.34 -10.36 -5.40
CA LYS A 252 13.79 -10.27 -5.28
C LYS A 252 14.21 -10.16 -3.82
N SER A 253 15.46 -10.47 -3.53
CA SER A 253 16.08 -10.05 -2.26
C SER A 253 16.29 -8.54 -2.30
N LEU A 254 15.49 -7.79 -1.52
CA LEU A 254 15.43 -6.34 -1.65
C LEU A 254 15.22 -5.68 -0.28
N THR A 255 15.84 -4.53 -0.09
CA THR A 255 15.54 -3.66 1.05
C THR A 255 14.74 -2.45 0.58
N ILE A 256 13.56 -2.23 1.17
CA ILE A 256 12.80 -0.98 1.05
C ILE A 256 12.98 -0.21 2.36
N ASP A 257 13.72 0.89 2.32
CA ASP A 257 13.97 1.78 3.44
C ASP A 257 13.11 3.04 3.29
N GLY A 258 12.13 3.18 4.15
CA GLY A 258 11.27 4.36 4.18
C GLY A 258 11.97 5.63 4.62
N ASN A 259 13.12 5.52 5.29
CA ASN A 259 13.87 6.69 5.80
C ASN A 259 12.97 7.65 6.62
N GLY A 260 11.97 7.10 7.31
CA GLY A 260 10.99 7.86 8.10
C GLY A 260 9.82 8.46 7.31
N ASN A 261 9.79 8.29 5.98
CA ASN A 261 8.71 8.81 5.15
C ASN A 261 7.44 7.96 5.24
N LYS A 262 6.33 8.57 4.80
CA LYS A 262 5.00 7.96 4.83
C LYS A 262 4.68 7.30 3.50
N VAL A 263 3.94 6.21 3.61
CA VAL A 263 3.28 5.58 2.47
C VAL A 263 1.77 5.71 2.67
N LYS A 264 1.13 6.31 1.68
CA LYS A 264 -0.32 6.37 1.53
C LYS A 264 -0.73 5.48 0.37
N LEU A 265 -1.98 5.10 0.35
CA LEU A 265 -2.55 4.44 -0.80
C LEU A 265 -3.40 5.43 -1.59
N ALA A 266 -3.46 5.27 -2.90
CA ALA A 266 -4.47 5.90 -3.73
C ALA A 266 -5.86 5.32 -3.40
N ASP A 267 -6.92 5.98 -3.83
CA ASP A 267 -8.30 5.53 -3.60
C ASP A 267 -8.53 4.13 -4.17
N THR A 268 -7.78 3.75 -5.19
CA THR A 268 -7.72 2.41 -5.74
C THR A 268 -6.26 1.97 -5.89
N VAL A 269 -5.99 0.69 -5.65
CA VAL A 269 -4.66 0.09 -5.86
C VAL A 269 -4.77 -1.01 -6.90
N ASP A 270 -4.02 -0.90 -7.98
CA ASP A 270 -4.09 -1.83 -9.10
C ASP A 270 -3.59 -3.22 -8.75
N ASN A 271 -4.17 -4.21 -9.44
CA ASN A 271 -3.83 -5.63 -9.30
C ASN A 271 -4.02 -6.17 -7.88
N VAL A 272 -4.59 -5.38 -6.97
CA VAL A 272 -5.06 -5.85 -5.69
C VAL A 272 -6.55 -6.08 -5.81
N ASN A 273 -6.97 -7.34 -5.92
CA ASN A 273 -8.36 -7.66 -5.70
C ASN A 273 -8.64 -7.41 -4.21
N LEU A 274 -9.21 -6.25 -3.93
CA LEU A 274 -9.44 -5.75 -2.57
C LEU A 274 -10.43 -6.62 -1.78
N THR A 275 -11.05 -7.61 -2.41
CA THR A 275 -11.95 -8.57 -1.76
C THR A 275 -11.30 -9.94 -1.59
N ASN A 276 -10.05 -10.14 -2.01
CA ASN A 276 -9.37 -11.43 -1.96
C ASN A 276 -8.18 -11.40 -1.00
N ILE A 277 -8.20 -12.31 -0.03
CA ILE A 277 -7.07 -12.56 0.89
C ILE A 277 -5.81 -13.07 0.18
N ALA A 278 -5.92 -13.45 -1.10
CA ALA A 278 -4.83 -14.01 -1.89
C ALA A 278 -3.77 -12.99 -2.31
N HIS A 279 -4.06 -11.69 -2.19
CA HIS A 279 -3.14 -10.62 -2.58
C HIS A 279 -2.87 -9.67 -1.42
N GLY A 280 -1.69 -9.03 -1.44
CA GLY A 280 -1.33 -7.93 -0.55
C GLY A 280 -0.95 -6.71 -1.36
N VAL A 281 -1.18 -5.51 -0.83
CA VAL A 281 -0.71 -4.27 -1.47
C VAL A 281 0.80 -4.31 -1.65
N PHE A 282 1.51 -4.71 -0.60
CA PHE A 282 2.92 -5.07 -0.65
C PHE A 282 3.02 -6.59 -0.58
N GLN A 283 3.30 -7.22 -1.71
CA GLN A 283 3.41 -8.67 -1.80
C GLN A 283 4.87 -9.06 -2.00
N PHE A 284 5.40 -9.78 -1.04
CA PHE A 284 6.75 -10.32 -1.09
C PHE A 284 6.67 -11.78 -1.54
N SER A 285 7.11 -12.03 -2.76
CA SER A 285 7.07 -13.34 -3.42
C SER A 285 8.45 -13.66 -3.99
N GLY A 286 8.68 -14.90 -4.31
CA GLY A 286 9.95 -15.36 -4.85
C GLY A 286 10.63 -16.39 -3.96
N ASP A 287 11.16 -17.43 -4.61
CA ASP A 287 11.75 -18.56 -3.92
C ASP A 287 13.13 -18.21 -3.38
N ASN A 288 13.35 -18.51 -2.10
CA ASN A 288 14.60 -18.26 -1.40
C ASN A 288 15.03 -16.77 -1.38
N LYS A 289 14.08 -15.83 -1.43
CA LYS A 289 14.36 -14.40 -1.39
C LYS A 289 14.27 -13.84 0.03
N ILE A 290 15.17 -12.92 0.33
CA ILE A 290 15.24 -12.22 1.61
C ILE A 290 14.88 -10.76 1.37
N ALA A 291 13.71 -10.35 1.85
CA ALA A 291 13.26 -8.99 1.72
C ALA A 291 13.20 -8.28 3.08
N VAL A 292 13.50 -6.99 3.08
CA VAL A 292 13.43 -6.13 4.25
C VAL A 292 12.60 -4.90 3.93
N MET A 293 11.61 -4.64 4.76
CA MET A 293 10.85 -3.39 4.77
C MET A 293 11.12 -2.70 6.11
N LYS A 294 11.64 -1.49 6.08
CA LYS A 294 12.04 -0.81 7.32
C LYS A 294 11.80 0.71 7.28
N ASN A 295 11.67 1.30 8.47
CA ASN A 295 11.57 2.75 8.68
C ASN A 295 10.42 3.41 7.89
N LEU A 296 9.32 2.70 7.65
CA LEU A 296 8.14 3.16 6.92
C LEU A 296 7.03 3.53 7.88
N THR A 297 6.27 4.56 7.52
CA THR A 297 5.03 4.92 8.22
C THR A 297 3.84 4.73 7.30
N PHE A 298 2.92 3.83 7.67
CA PHE A 298 1.62 3.64 7.05
C PHE A 298 0.58 4.32 7.92
N LYS A 299 -0.15 5.27 7.36
CA LYS A 299 -1.09 6.07 8.15
C LYS A 299 -2.38 6.32 7.41
N ASP A 300 -3.50 6.24 8.17
CA ASP A 300 -4.85 6.55 7.69
C ASP A 300 -5.21 5.77 6.40
N ILE A 301 -4.97 4.45 6.42
CA ILE A 301 -5.24 3.53 5.32
C ILE A 301 -6.51 2.73 5.63
N ASP A 302 -7.44 2.65 4.68
CA ASP A 302 -8.65 1.81 4.76
C ASP A 302 -8.74 0.96 3.50
N ILE A 303 -8.58 -0.38 3.63
CA ILE A 303 -8.60 -1.34 2.52
C ILE A 303 -9.27 -2.65 2.93
N ASP A 304 -9.94 -3.29 2.00
CA ASP A 304 -10.51 -4.63 2.17
C ASP A 304 -9.56 -5.74 1.66
N SER A 305 -8.26 -5.56 1.83
CA SER A 305 -7.19 -6.48 1.45
C SER A 305 -6.16 -6.61 2.57
N VAL A 306 -5.13 -7.43 2.35
CA VAL A 306 -3.94 -7.48 3.22
C VAL A 306 -3.00 -6.34 2.85
N LEU A 307 -2.48 -5.60 3.83
CA LEU A 307 -1.54 -4.51 3.52
C LEU A 307 -0.16 -5.06 3.14
N ILE A 308 0.44 -5.89 3.99
CA ILE A 308 1.76 -6.51 3.76
C ILE A 308 1.61 -8.02 3.80
N ARG A 309 1.93 -8.68 2.71
CA ARG A 309 1.83 -10.13 2.58
C ARG A 309 3.18 -10.76 2.25
N ALA A 310 3.66 -11.64 3.12
CA ALA A 310 4.75 -12.56 2.81
C ALA A 310 4.17 -13.80 2.13
N TYR A 311 4.56 -14.03 0.87
CA TYR A 311 4.10 -15.14 0.03
C TYR A 311 5.28 -15.85 -0.63
N ASN A 312 6.39 -15.93 0.05
CA ASN A 312 7.61 -16.50 -0.48
C ASN A 312 7.64 -18.01 -0.29
N SER A 313 8.19 -18.72 -1.21
CA SER A 313 8.49 -20.15 -1.12
C SER A 313 10.00 -20.41 -0.95
N GLY A 314 10.33 -21.62 -0.55
CA GLY A 314 11.72 -22.03 -0.30
C GLY A 314 12.17 -21.81 1.15
N ASP A 315 13.13 -22.63 1.57
CA ASP A 315 13.57 -22.75 2.96
C ASP A 315 14.25 -21.50 3.52
N ASN A 316 14.82 -20.66 2.66
CA ASN A 316 15.52 -19.44 3.00
C ASN A 316 14.70 -18.17 2.80
N SER A 317 13.43 -18.30 2.38
CA SER A 317 12.58 -17.14 2.16
C SER A 317 12.25 -16.42 3.47
N ARG A 318 12.45 -15.11 3.49
CA ARG A 318 12.20 -14.30 4.68
C ARG A 318 11.73 -12.89 4.31
N LEU A 319 10.68 -12.44 4.96
CA LEU A 319 10.32 -11.03 5.03
C LEU A 319 10.63 -10.50 6.44
N THR A 320 11.36 -9.40 6.49
CA THR A 320 11.58 -8.63 7.73
C THR A 320 10.84 -7.29 7.64
N VAL A 321 9.99 -7.01 8.62
CA VAL A 321 9.34 -5.70 8.84
C VAL A 321 9.96 -5.12 10.12
N ASP A 322 10.78 -4.09 9.97
CA ASP A 322 11.58 -3.53 11.07
C ASP A 322 11.39 -2.02 11.20
N ARG A 323 11.15 -1.53 12.42
CA ARG A 323 10.97 -0.10 12.70
C ARG A 323 9.92 0.57 11.80
N CYS A 324 8.83 -0.14 11.53
CA CYS A 324 7.69 0.42 10.80
C CYS A 324 6.61 0.89 11.77
N THR A 325 5.88 1.92 11.36
CA THR A 325 4.73 2.44 12.11
C THR A 325 3.47 2.24 11.30
N PHE A 326 2.46 1.63 11.92
CA PHE A 326 1.12 1.47 11.38
C PHE A 326 0.17 2.25 12.30
N ASP A 327 -0.32 3.40 11.84
CA ASP A 327 -1.16 4.33 12.59
C ASP A 327 -2.51 4.48 11.90
N ASN A 328 -3.59 4.03 12.56
CA ASN A 328 -4.94 4.07 12.01
C ASN A 328 -5.08 3.34 10.65
N VAL A 329 -4.57 2.12 10.58
CA VAL A 329 -4.66 1.27 9.38
C VAL A 329 -5.79 0.26 9.55
N LYS A 330 -6.74 0.25 8.62
CA LYS A 330 -7.81 -0.73 8.53
C LYS A 330 -7.59 -1.63 7.31
N ALA A 331 -7.59 -2.95 7.54
CA ALA A 331 -7.31 -3.95 6.51
C ALA A 331 -7.92 -5.31 6.89
N LEU A 332 -7.85 -6.30 5.99
CA LEU A 332 -8.13 -7.69 6.36
C LEU A 332 -7.12 -8.19 7.40
N ASN A 333 -5.83 -7.98 7.15
CA ASN A 333 -4.72 -8.09 8.10
C ASN A 333 -3.71 -7.00 7.78
N ILE A 334 -2.99 -6.49 8.77
CA ILE A 334 -1.93 -5.51 8.52
C ILE A 334 -0.69 -6.22 7.97
N VAL A 335 -0.26 -7.30 8.62
CA VAL A 335 0.84 -8.13 8.15
C VAL A 335 0.41 -9.60 8.17
N ARG A 336 0.59 -10.28 7.05
CA ARG A 336 0.24 -11.70 6.94
C ARG A 336 1.35 -12.50 6.27
N ALA A 337 1.79 -13.57 6.90
CA ALA A 337 2.51 -14.65 6.24
C ALA A 337 1.47 -15.68 5.82
N ALA A 338 1.19 -15.72 4.54
CA ALA A 338 0.25 -16.67 3.98
C ALA A 338 1.02 -17.74 3.23
N SER A 339 0.50 -18.95 3.29
CA SER A 339 1.00 -19.97 2.42
C SER A 339 -0.16 -20.72 1.78
N GLU A 340 -0.02 -20.97 0.52
CA GLU A 340 -0.70 -22.06 -0.14
C GLU A 340 0.24 -23.25 -0.12
N SER A 341 -0.26 -24.43 0.19
CA SER A 341 0.42 -25.73 0.33
C SER A 341 1.92 -25.75 -0.03
N ALA A 342 2.79 -25.91 0.92
CA ALA A 342 4.26 -26.08 0.82
C ALA A 342 5.12 -24.81 0.83
N GLN A 343 4.59 -23.64 1.01
CA GLN A 343 5.39 -22.40 1.03
C GLN A 343 5.93 -22.12 2.43
N LYS A 344 7.21 -21.89 2.53
CA LYS A 344 7.94 -21.80 3.80
C LYS A 344 8.45 -20.39 4.05
N SER A 345 7.53 -19.42 4.16
CA SER A 345 7.92 -18.03 4.43
C SER A 345 8.17 -17.81 5.92
N LYS A 346 9.38 -17.39 6.26
CA LYS A 346 9.68 -16.84 7.57
C LYS A 346 9.29 -15.35 7.60
N LEU A 347 8.45 -14.98 8.55
CA LEU A 347 8.14 -13.59 8.85
C LEU A 347 8.89 -13.13 10.09
N VAL A 348 9.57 -12.00 9.99
CA VAL A 348 10.18 -11.31 11.14
C VAL A 348 9.54 -9.92 11.25
N VAL A 349 8.81 -9.64 12.32
CA VAL A 349 8.27 -8.32 12.63
C VAL A 349 8.92 -7.83 13.92
N THR A 350 9.68 -6.76 13.83
CA THR A 350 10.43 -6.28 14.98
C THR A 350 10.47 -4.75 15.07
N ASN A 351 10.62 -4.25 16.29
CA ASN A 351 10.76 -2.82 16.60
C ASN A 351 9.66 -1.93 15.97
N SER A 352 8.49 -2.47 15.70
CA SER A 352 7.42 -1.82 14.95
C SER A 352 6.25 -1.46 15.87
N THR A 353 5.48 -0.45 15.48
CA THR A 353 4.34 0.04 16.25
C THR A 353 3.06 -0.13 15.44
N PHE A 354 2.06 -0.77 16.03
CA PHE A 354 0.69 -0.93 15.51
C PHE A 354 -0.25 -0.18 16.45
N LYS A 355 -0.78 0.97 16.00
CA LYS A 355 -1.59 1.85 16.83
C LYS A 355 -2.91 2.17 16.17
N GLY A 356 -4.02 1.90 16.88
CA GLY A 356 -5.36 2.19 16.40
C GLY A 356 -5.74 1.44 15.12
N CYS A 357 -5.01 0.36 14.80
CA CYS A 357 -5.26 -0.44 13.61
C CYS A 357 -6.51 -1.32 13.78
N THR A 358 -7.17 -1.63 12.66
CA THR A 358 -8.31 -2.56 12.63
C THR A 358 -8.03 -3.68 11.64
N ALA A 359 -8.16 -4.93 12.10
CA ALA A 359 -8.12 -6.11 11.24
C ALA A 359 -9.49 -6.80 11.25
N SER A 360 -10.07 -7.04 10.07
CA SER A 360 -11.37 -7.71 9.95
C SER A 360 -11.28 -9.24 9.89
N LEU A 361 -10.07 -9.79 9.77
CA LEU A 361 -9.80 -11.22 9.89
C LEU A 361 -9.24 -11.58 11.27
N ASN A 362 -8.50 -12.68 11.35
CA ASN A 362 -8.10 -13.32 12.60
C ASN A 362 -7.05 -12.53 13.40
N GLY A 363 -6.30 -11.59 12.81
CA GLY A 363 -5.26 -10.87 13.53
C GLY A 363 -4.70 -9.63 12.83
N ILE A 364 -4.14 -8.71 13.63
CA ILE A 364 -3.27 -7.63 13.12
C ILE A 364 -2.07 -8.25 12.40
N ILE A 365 -1.42 -9.22 13.06
CA ILE A 365 -0.42 -10.10 12.44
C ILE A 365 -1.00 -11.50 12.39
N GLN A 366 -0.99 -12.11 11.20
CA GLN A 366 -1.44 -13.48 11.02
C GLN A 366 -0.33 -14.31 10.36
N ILE A 367 -0.04 -15.47 10.94
CA ILE A 367 0.86 -16.46 10.38
C ILE A 367 0.02 -17.70 10.08
N ASP A 368 -0.18 -17.97 8.78
CA ASP A 368 -0.94 -19.12 8.33
C ASP A 368 -0.12 -20.41 8.40
N ASN A 369 -0.86 -21.50 8.41
CA ASN A 369 -0.31 -22.83 8.43
C ASN A 369 0.36 -23.14 7.11
N ASN A 370 1.64 -23.62 7.13
CA ASN A 370 2.15 -24.45 6.04
C ASN A 370 3.63 -24.77 6.11
N SER A 371 4.24 -24.71 7.25
CA SER A 371 5.67 -25.05 7.28
C SER A 371 5.94 -26.19 8.24
N THR A 372 5.93 -27.38 7.72
CA THR A 372 6.66 -28.45 8.37
C THR A 372 8.14 -28.26 8.07
N GLY A 373 8.90 -27.83 9.05
CA GLY A 373 10.37 -27.92 9.02
C GLY A 373 11.17 -26.63 8.90
N ASN A 374 10.59 -25.43 9.05
CA ASN A 374 11.34 -24.19 8.95
C ASN A 374 11.56 -23.48 10.28
N ALA A 375 12.56 -22.61 10.28
CA ALA A 375 12.80 -21.71 11.40
C ALA A 375 11.52 -20.93 11.74
N ALA A 376 11.15 -20.93 13.01
CA ALA A 376 9.97 -20.21 13.49
C ALA A 376 10.01 -18.73 13.09
N SER A 377 8.86 -18.18 12.74
CA SER A 377 8.70 -16.75 12.56
C SER A 377 8.96 -15.99 13.86
N GLU A 378 9.33 -14.74 13.78
CA GLU A 378 9.68 -13.92 14.93
C GLU A 378 8.85 -12.64 14.98
N ILE A 379 8.13 -12.42 16.07
CA ILE A 379 7.37 -11.19 16.35
C ILE A 379 7.90 -10.64 17.66
N THR A 380 8.84 -9.69 17.57
CA THR A 380 9.61 -9.28 18.73
C THR A 380 9.75 -7.77 18.85
N LYS A 381 9.67 -7.27 20.08
CA LYS A 381 9.89 -5.84 20.38
C LYS A 381 8.93 -4.91 19.62
N ASN A 382 7.67 -5.29 19.51
CA ASN A 382 6.65 -4.47 18.88
C ASN A 382 5.68 -3.91 19.92
N ASP A 383 5.07 -2.78 19.58
CA ASP A 383 4.02 -2.16 20.37
C ASP A 383 2.67 -2.34 19.65
N PHE A 384 1.69 -2.90 20.35
CA PHE A 384 0.31 -3.06 19.88
C PHE A 384 -0.61 -2.25 20.77
N ILE A 385 -1.11 -1.11 20.30
CA ILE A 385 -1.78 -0.13 21.13
C ILE A 385 -3.14 0.24 20.54
N GLY A 386 -4.22 -0.02 21.26
CA GLY A 386 -5.56 0.39 20.89
C GLY A 386 -6.10 -0.24 19.60
N ASN A 387 -5.58 -1.40 19.20
CA ASN A 387 -5.98 -2.06 17.97
C ASN A 387 -7.30 -2.82 18.16
N LYS A 388 -8.00 -3.06 17.05
CA LYS A 388 -9.25 -3.82 17.00
C LYS A 388 -9.14 -5.00 16.03
N VAL A 389 -9.63 -6.17 16.42
CA VAL A 389 -9.65 -7.36 15.58
C VAL A 389 -11.02 -8.00 15.59
N GLY A 390 -11.52 -8.37 14.43
CA GLY A 390 -12.80 -9.01 14.23
C GLY A 390 -13.95 -8.04 13.90
N PRO A 391 -15.23 -8.53 13.89
CA PRO A 391 -15.64 -9.88 14.34
C PRO A 391 -15.23 -11.00 13.39
N ALA A 392 -14.67 -12.08 13.92
CA ALA A 392 -14.28 -13.25 13.16
C ALA A 392 -14.24 -14.54 14.02
N ASN A 393 -14.03 -15.67 13.36
CA ASN A 393 -13.76 -16.94 14.04
C ASN A 393 -12.28 -16.98 14.45
N ASN A 394 -11.99 -17.22 15.72
CA ASN A 394 -10.63 -17.30 16.26
C ASN A 394 -9.84 -16.00 16.06
N VAL A 395 -10.05 -15.05 16.93
CA VAL A 395 -9.44 -13.72 16.85
C VAL A 395 -8.29 -13.53 17.83
N ALA A 396 -7.30 -12.77 17.41
CA ALA A 396 -6.19 -12.35 18.26
C ALA A 396 -5.54 -11.07 17.72
N VAL A 397 -4.77 -10.37 18.53
CA VAL A 397 -3.84 -9.35 18.00
C VAL A 397 -2.76 -10.03 17.15
N ILE A 398 -2.25 -11.20 17.63
CA ILE A 398 -1.34 -12.07 16.88
C ILE A 398 -1.96 -13.46 16.77
N TYR A 399 -2.26 -13.88 15.55
CA TYR A 399 -2.82 -15.21 15.26
C TYR A 399 -1.78 -16.11 14.60
N LEU A 400 -1.48 -17.26 15.22
CA LEU A 400 -0.45 -18.19 14.80
C LEU A 400 -1.06 -19.53 14.40
N SER A 401 -0.94 -19.93 13.15
CA SER A 401 -1.20 -21.30 12.68
C SER A 401 0.10 -22.04 12.31
N ALA A 402 1.25 -21.44 12.49
CA ALA A 402 2.58 -22.04 12.34
C ALA A 402 3.48 -21.61 13.51
N PRO A 403 4.60 -22.32 13.78
CA PRO A 403 5.52 -21.99 14.86
C PRO A 403 6.07 -20.57 14.79
N ALA A 404 6.02 -19.84 15.89
CA ALA A 404 6.57 -18.50 16.01
C ALA A 404 7.10 -18.22 17.43
N THR A 405 8.07 -17.32 17.49
CA THR A 405 8.50 -16.68 18.73
C THR A 405 7.85 -15.31 18.85
N VAL A 406 7.01 -15.15 19.88
CA VAL A 406 6.37 -13.88 20.25
C VAL A 406 7.03 -13.42 21.53
N GLN A 407 7.94 -12.45 21.44
CA GLN A 407 8.79 -12.09 22.57
C GLN A 407 9.02 -10.59 22.68
N ASN A 408 9.06 -10.09 23.93
CA ASN A 408 9.36 -8.70 24.20
C ASN A 408 8.41 -7.71 23.52
N ASN A 409 7.14 -8.05 23.34
CA ASN A 409 6.12 -7.15 22.80
C ASN A 409 5.30 -6.51 23.92
N TYR A 410 4.73 -5.37 23.61
CA TYR A 410 3.87 -4.60 24.49
C TYR A 410 2.45 -4.54 23.91
N PHE A 411 1.44 -4.91 24.71
CA PHE A 411 0.04 -4.94 24.29
C PHE A 411 -0.79 -4.11 25.28
N ASP A 412 -1.43 -3.05 24.81
CA ASP A 412 -2.23 -2.18 25.65
C ASP A 412 -3.47 -1.65 24.94
N GLY A 413 -4.62 -1.71 25.60
CA GLY A 413 -5.88 -1.15 25.12
C GLY A 413 -6.44 -1.81 23.85
N ASN A 414 -5.99 -3.01 23.48
CA ASN A 414 -6.49 -3.69 22.30
C ASN A 414 -7.84 -4.36 22.58
N THR A 415 -8.65 -4.51 21.52
CA THR A 415 -9.96 -5.18 21.56
C THR A 415 -9.99 -6.30 20.54
N THR A 416 -10.48 -7.47 20.94
CA THR A 416 -10.75 -8.58 20.03
C THR A 416 -12.19 -9.02 20.17
N THR A 417 -12.91 -9.11 19.04
CA THR A 417 -14.31 -9.54 18.98
C THR A 417 -14.41 -10.89 18.28
N ALA A 418 -14.78 -11.93 19.01
CA ALA A 418 -14.88 -13.29 18.50
C ALA A 418 -16.35 -13.72 18.33
N ASN A 419 -16.62 -14.52 17.31
CA ASN A 419 -17.91 -15.21 17.18
C ASN A 419 -18.10 -16.24 18.31
N THR A 420 -19.34 -16.62 18.59
CA THR A 420 -19.65 -17.69 19.54
C THR A 420 -18.94 -19.00 19.20
N ASN A 421 -18.54 -19.75 20.21
CA ASN A 421 -17.83 -21.03 20.10
C ASN A 421 -16.47 -20.94 19.37
N THR A 422 -15.76 -19.84 19.52
CA THR A 422 -14.45 -19.62 18.89
C THR A 422 -13.42 -19.07 19.87
N LYS A 423 -12.16 -19.02 19.44
CA LYS A 423 -11.04 -18.59 20.28
C LYS A 423 -10.94 -17.08 20.33
N ASN A 424 -10.64 -16.54 21.51
CA ASN A 424 -10.43 -15.12 21.73
C ASN A 424 -9.19 -14.90 22.63
N GLY A 425 -8.17 -14.23 22.10
CA GLY A 425 -6.93 -14.02 22.84
C GLY A 425 -6.15 -12.79 22.33
N VAL A 426 -5.13 -12.40 23.07
CA VAL A 426 -4.15 -11.43 22.56
C VAL A 426 -3.18 -12.16 21.61
N VAL A 427 -2.73 -13.34 22.00
CA VAL A 427 -1.99 -14.29 21.16
C VAL A 427 -2.77 -15.60 21.12
N VAL A 428 -3.13 -16.05 19.92
CA VAL A 428 -3.79 -17.34 19.72
C VAL A 428 -2.90 -18.26 18.91
N THR A 429 -2.66 -19.47 19.44
CA THR A 429 -1.92 -20.51 18.71
C THR A 429 -2.88 -21.59 18.21
N GLY A 430 -2.78 -21.90 16.92
CA GLY A 430 -3.50 -23.00 16.27
C GLY A 430 -2.84 -24.36 16.48
N SER A 431 -3.51 -25.44 16.07
CA SER A 431 -3.06 -26.83 16.27
C SER A 431 -1.71 -27.16 15.62
N GLN A 432 -1.28 -26.39 14.64
CA GLN A 432 -0.03 -26.61 13.93
C GLN A 432 1.07 -25.61 14.34
N ALA A 433 0.79 -24.74 15.30
CA ALA A 433 1.76 -23.82 15.89
C ALA A 433 2.61 -24.45 17.00
N GLY A 434 2.73 -25.77 17.04
CA GLY A 434 3.58 -26.50 17.99
C GLY A 434 5.03 -26.03 17.93
N GLY A 435 5.68 -25.87 19.11
CA GLY A 435 7.01 -25.28 19.22
C GLY A 435 7.04 -23.75 19.30
N SER A 436 5.88 -23.08 19.27
CA SER A 436 5.81 -21.64 19.51
C SER A 436 6.24 -21.25 20.92
N LYS A 437 6.79 -20.03 21.03
CA LYS A 437 7.18 -19.41 22.29
C LYS A 437 6.48 -18.07 22.46
N VAL A 438 5.86 -17.87 23.61
CA VAL A 438 5.23 -16.61 23.99
C VAL A 438 5.87 -16.17 25.30
N GLU A 439 6.92 -15.37 25.22
CA GLU A 439 7.81 -15.12 26.35
C GLU A 439 8.12 -13.63 26.52
N SER A 440 8.21 -13.20 27.76
CA SER A 440 8.67 -11.84 28.12
C SER A 440 7.85 -10.73 27.47
N ASN A 441 6.56 -10.93 27.22
CA ASN A 441 5.66 -9.91 26.72
C ASN A 441 4.96 -9.19 27.88
N ALA A 442 4.55 -7.95 27.64
CA ALA A 442 3.70 -7.20 28.56
C ALA A 442 2.27 -7.12 28.02
N PHE A 443 1.34 -7.85 28.64
CA PHE A 443 -0.08 -7.77 28.39
C PHE A 443 -0.71 -6.84 29.43
N VAL A 444 -0.80 -5.55 29.13
CA VAL A 444 -1.16 -4.51 30.09
C VAL A 444 -2.68 -4.40 30.24
N SER A 445 -3.38 -4.19 29.14
CA SER A 445 -4.84 -4.14 29.11
C SER A 445 -5.38 -4.68 27.79
N HIS A 446 -6.58 -5.31 27.87
CA HIS A 446 -7.25 -5.87 26.71
C HIS A 446 -8.76 -5.99 26.94
N THR A 447 -9.55 -5.77 25.91
CA THR A 447 -10.98 -6.05 25.93
C THR A 447 -11.27 -7.27 25.06
N PHE A 448 -11.82 -8.30 25.68
CA PHE A 448 -12.30 -9.51 25.01
C PHE A 448 -13.81 -9.42 24.84
N ASP A 449 -14.28 -9.53 23.61
CA ASP A 449 -15.71 -9.53 23.27
C ASP A 449 -16.05 -10.86 22.56
N GLY A 450 -16.95 -11.63 23.15
CA GLY A 450 -17.32 -12.96 22.62
C GLY A 450 -16.23 -14.04 22.77
N GLY A 451 -16.50 -15.21 22.19
CA GLY A 451 -15.64 -16.40 22.23
C GLY A 451 -15.85 -17.31 23.44
N ASP A 452 -15.34 -18.55 23.37
CA ASP A 452 -15.52 -19.59 24.42
C ASP A 452 -14.73 -19.30 25.69
N ALA A 453 -13.51 -18.82 25.53
CA ALA A 453 -12.61 -18.50 26.61
C ALA A 453 -11.73 -17.31 26.22
N GLN A 454 -11.45 -16.46 27.18
CA GLN A 454 -10.78 -15.19 26.98
C GLN A 454 -9.49 -15.14 27.83
N GLY A 455 -8.39 -14.80 27.19
CA GLY A 455 -7.11 -14.70 27.90
C GLY A 455 -5.99 -14.11 27.05
N ALA A 456 -4.89 -13.72 27.71
CA ALA A 456 -3.73 -13.19 27.03
C ALA A 456 -3.18 -14.16 25.99
N VAL A 457 -3.05 -15.44 26.36
CA VAL A 457 -2.62 -16.50 25.44
C VAL A 457 -3.68 -17.59 25.39
N TYR A 458 -4.21 -17.86 24.23
CA TYR A 458 -5.11 -18.98 23.99
C TYR A 458 -4.36 -20.07 23.23
N GLY A 459 -4.10 -21.20 23.88
CA GLY A 459 -3.40 -22.32 23.28
C GLY A 459 -4.34 -23.32 22.63
N ALA A 460 -4.05 -23.73 21.42
CA ALA A 460 -4.53 -25.01 20.90
C ALA A 460 -3.52 -26.11 21.28
N LYS A 461 -3.92 -27.34 21.09
CA LYS A 461 -3.11 -28.53 21.35
C LYS A 461 -1.73 -28.42 20.67
N GLY A 462 -0.65 -28.52 21.46
CA GLY A 462 0.72 -28.49 20.98
C GLY A 462 1.71 -27.91 21.99
N ALA A 463 2.99 -28.19 21.81
CA ALA A 463 4.04 -27.72 22.70
C ALA A 463 4.31 -26.23 22.53
N THR A 464 3.52 -25.37 23.15
CA THR A 464 3.77 -23.91 23.22
C THR A 464 4.34 -23.57 24.56
N THR A 465 5.49 -22.93 24.60
CA THR A 465 6.09 -22.41 25.84
C THR A 465 5.54 -21.02 26.13
N VAL A 466 5.02 -20.83 27.34
CA VAL A 466 4.54 -19.53 27.82
C VAL A 466 5.28 -19.21 29.12
N SER A 467 6.09 -18.15 29.12
CA SER A 467 6.90 -17.84 30.31
C SER A 467 7.30 -16.36 30.36
N ASN A 468 7.57 -15.90 31.58
CA ASN A 468 8.08 -14.56 31.87
C ASN A 468 7.22 -13.41 31.33
N ASN A 469 5.94 -13.63 31.08
CA ASN A 469 5.04 -12.58 30.63
C ASN A 469 4.47 -11.81 31.82
N TYR A 470 4.32 -10.52 31.66
CA TYR A 470 3.56 -9.67 32.58
C TYR A 470 2.08 -9.66 32.17
N TYR A 471 1.20 -9.70 33.15
CA TYR A 471 -0.24 -9.64 32.97
C TYR A 471 -0.84 -8.53 33.84
N GLY A 472 -1.51 -7.59 33.20
CA GLY A 472 -2.22 -6.50 33.86
C GLY A 472 -3.44 -6.98 34.63
N ALA A 473 -3.98 -6.13 35.47
CA ALA A 473 -5.17 -6.42 36.26
C ALA A 473 -6.37 -6.75 35.35
N GLY A 474 -7.04 -7.87 35.62
CA GLY A 474 -8.20 -8.32 34.84
C GLY A 474 -7.91 -9.12 33.58
N ILE A 475 -6.63 -9.32 33.25
CA ILE A 475 -6.26 -10.19 32.14
C ILE A 475 -5.97 -11.60 32.65
N ASN A 476 -6.73 -12.59 32.16
CA ASN A 476 -6.44 -13.99 32.40
C ASN A 476 -5.14 -14.38 31.70
N HIS A 477 -4.32 -15.21 32.34
CA HIS A 477 -3.03 -15.63 31.77
C HIS A 477 -3.24 -16.54 30.56
N LEU A 478 -3.94 -17.64 30.74
CA LEU A 478 -4.23 -18.63 29.72
C LEU A 478 -5.75 -18.77 29.57
N ALA A 479 -6.22 -18.72 28.35
CA ALA A 479 -7.62 -18.95 28.04
C ALA A 479 -7.95 -20.46 28.08
N LYS A 480 -7.08 -21.28 27.46
CA LYS A 480 -7.21 -22.74 27.41
C LYS A 480 -5.85 -23.38 27.28
N ALA A 481 -5.54 -24.32 28.16
CA ALA A 481 -4.37 -25.18 28.05
C ALA A 481 -4.75 -26.49 27.36
N GLY A 482 -3.93 -26.92 26.40
CA GLY A 482 -3.99 -28.25 25.80
C GLY A 482 -2.83 -29.12 26.26
N ASP A 483 -2.74 -30.36 25.79
CA ASP A 483 -1.60 -31.23 26.07
C ASP A 483 -0.29 -30.57 25.64
N GLY A 484 0.66 -30.45 26.56
CA GLY A 484 1.93 -29.78 26.33
C GLY A 484 1.89 -28.25 26.33
N PHE A 485 0.77 -27.64 26.67
CA PHE A 485 0.61 -26.21 26.85
C PHE A 485 0.56 -25.87 28.34
N SER A 486 1.57 -25.19 28.82
CA SER A 486 1.65 -24.79 30.24
C SER A 486 2.29 -23.41 30.35
N GLU A 487 1.85 -22.64 31.31
CA GLU A 487 2.51 -21.40 31.68
C GLU A 487 3.72 -21.72 32.59
N GLY A 488 4.88 -21.18 32.20
CA GLY A 488 6.08 -21.22 33.02
C GLY A 488 6.10 -20.10 34.08
N SER A 489 7.20 -19.39 34.21
CA SER A 489 7.31 -18.27 35.15
C SER A 489 6.53 -17.05 34.67
N VAL A 490 5.89 -16.32 35.59
CA VAL A 490 5.30 -15.00 35.35
C VAL A 490 6.33 -13.94 35.74
N ALA A 491 6.48 -12.92 34.92
CA ALA A 491 7.43 -11.84 35.17
C ALA A 491 7.05 -11.07 36.44
N THR A 492 8.02 -10.93 37.34
CA THR A 492 7.94 -10.10 38.53
C THR A 492 8.70 -8.81 38.28
N GLY A 493 8.18 -7.67 38.59
CA GLY A 493 8.90 -6.39 38.41
C GLY A 493 8.23 -5.40 37.44
N TYR A 494 7.13 -5.79 36.84
CA TYR A 494 6.28 -4.89 36.07
C TYR A 494 5.18 -4.24 36.94
N THR A 495 5.26 -4.38 38.27
CA THR A 495 4.25 -3.91 39.22
C THR A 495 4.01 -2.40 39.17
N ASN A 496 4.91 -1.64 38.58
CA ASN A 496 4.79 -0.19 38.45
C ASN A 496 4.21 0.27 37.08
N MET A 497 3.81 -0.65 36.23
CA MET A 497 3.04 -0.32 35.02
C MET A 497 1.59 -0.03 35.39
N GLY A 498 1.38 0.90 36.34
CA GLY A 498 0.04 1.34 36.76
C GLY A 498 -0.70 1.99 35.62
N SER A 499 -2.00 1.76 35.58
CA SER A 499 -2.92 2.41 34.65
C SER A 499 -2.71 3.93 34.68
N GLY A 500 -2.18 4.53 33.65
CA GLY A 500 -2.25 5.96 33.42
C GLY A 500 -0.97 6.71 33.10
N ASN A 501 0.23 6.13 33.23
CA ASN A 501 1.48 6.85 33.04
C ASN A 501 2.33 6.37 31.82
N HIS A 502 1.73 5.65 30.90
CA HIS A 502 2.44 5.26 29.68
C HIS A 502 2.38 6.39 28.67
N SER A 503 3.45 7.19 28.63
CA SER A 503 3.71 8.00 27.45
C SER A 503 4.01 7.05 26.31
N TYR A 504 3.28 7.16 25.19
CA TYR A 504 3.55 6.41 23.96
C TYR A 504 4.97 6.62 23.41
N THR A 505 5.72 7.49 24.01
CA THR A 505 7.11 7.84 23.69
C THR A 505 8.12 7.15 24.57
N ALA A 506 7.70 6.43 25.61
CA ALA A 506 8.64 5.69 26.45
C ALA A 506 9.18 4.49 25.68
N PRO A 507 10.51 4.35 25.53
CA PRO A 507 11.08 3.20 24.85
C PRO A 507 10.66 1.92 25.59
N ARG A 508 10.15 0.94 24.85
CA ARG A 508 9.70 -0.36 25.42
C ARG A 508 10.74 -1.07 26.28
N TYR A 509 12.02 -0.76 26.13
CA TYR A 509 13.11 -1.36 26.93
C TYR A 509 12.95 -1.13 28.43
N TYR A 510 12.31 -0.06 28.85
CA TYR A 510 12.05 0.19 30.30
C TYR A 510 11.08 -0.84 30.88
N TYR A 511 10.28 -1.48 30.07
CA TYR A 511 9.33 -2.48 30.51
C TYR A 511 9.96 -3.86 30.74
N TYR A 512 11.10 -4.13 30.09
CA TYR A 512 11.78 -5.43 30.16
C TYR A 512 13.00 -5.46 31.05
N ASN A 513 13.55 -4.32 31.40
CA ASN A 513 14.77 -4.21 32.22
C ASN A 513 14.49 -3.92 33.70
N SER A 514 13.25 -4.08 34.14
CA SER A 514 12.91 -3.89 35.55
C SER A 514 13.29 -5.07 36.47
N THR A 515 13.95 -6.11 35.97
CA THR A 515 14.73 -6.97 36.86
C THR A 515 15.92 -6.17 37.31
N THR A 516 15.78 -5.45 38.39
CA THR A 516 16.92 -4.99 39.22
C THR A 516 17.68 -6.22 39.68
N THR A 517 18.66 -6.64 38.91
CA THR A 517 19.78 -7.37 39.49
C THR A 517 20.42 -6.37 40.43
N THR A 518 20.02 -6.39 41.70
CA THR A 518 20.80 -5.81 42.76
C THR A 518 22.10 -6.62 42.81
N THR A 519 23.12 -6.14 42.10
CA THR A 519 24.47 -6.54 42.43
C THR A 519 24.72 -6.10 43.87
N LYS A 520 25.36 -6.94 44.63
CA LYS A 520 25.65 -6.76 46.04
C LYS A 520 26.39 -5.45 46.41
N ASP A 521 26.73 -4.62 45.46
CA ASP A 521 27.53 -3.40 45.62
C ASP A 521 26.77 -2.09 45.56
N GLY A 522 25.44 -2.10 45.57
CA GLY A 522 24.66 -0.85 45.72
C GLY A 522 24.87 0.23 44.62
N SER A 523 25.66 -0.02 43.61
CA SER A 523 25.82 0.90 42.48
C SER A 523 24.75 0.63 41.41
N LYS A 524 23.83 1.57 41.25
CA LYS A 524 22.88 1.56 40.17
C LYS A 524 23.65 1.82 38.87
N THR A 525 24.01 0.78 38.13
CA THR A 525 24.45 0.96 36.77
C THR A 525 23.22 1.24 35.92
N SER A 526 23.07 2.47 35.49
CA SER A 526 22.10 2.84 34.44
C SER A 526 22.35 1.96 33.21
N PRO A 527 21.33 1.35 32.62
CA PRO A 527 21.52 0.64 31.35
C PRO A 527 22.16 1.59 30.34
N LYS A 528 23.24 1.17 29.71
CA LYS A 528 23.82 1.92 28.58
C LYS A 528 22.90 1.73 27.38
N THR A 529 21.82 2.46 27.33
CA THR A 529 21.01 2.61 26.13
C THR A 529 21.55 3.80 25.35
N PHE A 530 22.38 3.52 24.38
CA PHE A 530 22.60 4.46 23.30
C PHE A 530 21.35 4.43 22.40
N ASP A 531 20.35 5.24 22.76
CA ASP A 531 19.33 5.62 21.83
C ASP A 531 19.86 6.82 21.03
N ALA A 532 20.24 6.58 19.77
CA ALA A 532 20.71 7.60 18.87
C ALA A 532 19.70 8.76 18.72
N GLY A 533 18.40 8.50 18.97
CA GLY A 533 17.34 9.50 18.93
C GLY A 533 17.42 10.52 20.06
N VAL A 534 17.67 10.08 21.30
CA VAL A 534 17.77 10.99 22.46
C VAL A 534 19.05 11.84 22.38
N GLY A 535 20.13 11.27 21.86
CA GLY A 535 21.38 11.98 21.64
C GLY A 535 21.22 13.16 20.68
N ILE A 536 20.44 12.98 19.60
CA ILE A 536 20.17 14.04 18.61
C ILE A 536 19.34 15.17 19.22
N TYR A 537 18.30 14.84 20.00
CA TYR A 537 17.47 15.87 20.67
C TYR A 537 18.23 16.63 21.73
N ALA A 538 19.09 15.97 22.50
CA ALA A 538 19.93 16.63 23.50
C ALA A 538 20.95 17.57 22.85
N VAL A 539 21.59 17.15 21.76
CA VAL A 539 22.53 18.01 20.98
C VAL A 539 21.80 19.17 20.34
N THR A 540 20.59 18.95 19.80
CA THR A 540 19.80 20.03 19.20
C THR A 540 19.33 21.04 20.25
N ALA A 541 18.93 20.58 21.43
CA ALA A 541 18.55 21.46 22.54
C ALA A 541 19.73 22.27 23.06
N VAL A 542 20.92 21.67 23.19
CA VAL A 542 22.13 22.38 23.62
C VAL A 542 22.58 23.39 22.58
N LEU A 543 22.50 23.06 21.29
CA LEU A 543 22.83 24.00 20.20
C LEU A 543 21.83 25.16 20.10
N SER A 544 20.55 24.92 20.39
CA SER A 544 19.54 25.99 20.39
C SER A 544 19.72 26.97 21.56
N VAL A 545 20.08 26.46 22.75
CA VAL A 545 20.35 27.30 23.93
C VAL A 545 21.64 28.09 23.76
N THR A 546 22.70 27.47 23.23
CA THR A 546 23.96 28.19 22.96
C THR A 546 23.83 29.20 21.83
N GLY A 547 23.01 28.91 20.79
CA GLY A 547 22.71 29.85 19.72
C GLY A 547 21.94 31.08 20.22
N MET A 548 20.97 30.92 21.12
CA MET A 548 20.26 32.07 21.72
C MET A 548 21.16 32.90 22.65
N ALA A 549 22.07 32.27 23.39
CA ALA A 549 23.01 33.00 24.23
C ALA A 549 24.02 33.84 23.39
N TRP A 550 24.35 33.40 22.17
CA TRP A 550 25.27 34.10 21.29
C TRP A 550 24.63 35.30 20.58
N VAL A 551 23.34 35.17 20.23
CA VAL A 551 22.57 36.29 19.65
C VAL A 551 22.27 37.38 20.67
N GLY A 552 22.07 37.01 21.95
CA GLY A 552 21.87 37.99 23.04
C GLY A 552 23.09 38.86 23.33
N LYS A 553 24.32 38.38 23.04
CA LYS A 553 25.56 39.13 23.34
C LYS A 553 25.97 40.14 22.28
N LYS A 554 25.31 40.20 21.15
CA LYS A 554 25.57 41.18 20.07
C LYS A 554 24.64 42.39 20.06
N ARG A 555 23.78 42.57 21.08
CA ARG A 555 22.87 43.72 21.20
C ARG A 555 23.12 44.58 22.44
N HIS A 556 24.34 44.62 22.92
CA HIS A 556 24.80 45.68 23.87
C HIS A 556 26.10 46.29 23.40
#